data_78b0825e4ee78e2b150f991f833662b6
#
_entry.id   78b0825e4ee78e2b150f991f833662b6
#
_cell.length_a   1.000
_cell.length_b   1.000
_cell.length_c   1.000
_cell.angle_alpha   90.00
_cell.angle_beta   90.00
_cell.angle_gamma   90.00
#
_symmetry.space_group_name_H-M   'P 1'
#
loop_
_entity.id
_entity.type
_entity.pdbx_description
1 polymer ?
#
loop_
_entity_poly.entity_id
_entity_poly.type
_entity_poly.pdbx_seq_one_letter_code
_entity_poly.pdbx_strand_id
1 'polypeptide(L)'
;STQNNQALLMSLDTKAAEAKGDFVAAAATAHKVEVITKEFDAYIATLKTDVLKGFTVDSETGKLPYENMDKGDNIDNWFIGEGYTKKGNEIIAKIEKYKSDIKAALGADKKYAAIAKEVDAKFDLSEVKDKEGNKIKYLSYHFKGFPAVASVAKLSAWQNDVKKVEADVYNSALGKAAVEAASYSNYQAIVVLEKNAYFQGENVKGKVVLGRYDENTKPTSFQGPGRLENGQAVISLTAGGVGEENINGQFTFLEDGKTIPLKFEGKYVVVPRPNSATISADKMNVVYRGV
;
A
#
# COMPACT_ATOMS: atom_id res chain seq x y z
N SER A 1 -1.75 0.67 -11.57
CA SER A 1 -0.97 -0.57 -11.31
C SER A 1 -1.57 -1.79 -11.99
N THR A 2 -2.88 -2.05 -11.89
CA THR A 2 -3.53 -3.22 -12.50
C THR A 2 -3.34 -3.31 -14.02
N GLN A 3 -3.51 -2.20 -14.75
CA GLN A 3 -3.29 -2.15 -16.21
C GLN A 3 -1.84 -2.46 -16.58
N ASN A 4 -0.88 -1.98 -15.79
CA ASN A 4 0.53 -2.27 -16.03
C ASN A 4 0.87 -3.75 -15.77
N ASN A 5 0.33 -4.34 -14.72
CA ASN A 5 0.52 -5.76 -14.43
C ASN A 5 -0.07 -6.62 -15.56
N GLN A 6 -1.23 -6.24 -16.09
CA GLN A 6 -1.80 -6.92 -17.26
C GLN A 6 -0.91 -6.83 -18.49
N ALA A 7 -0.34 -5.64 -18.76
CA ALA A 7 0.57 -5.47 -19.90
C ALA A 7 1.85 -6.32 -19.76
N LEU A 8 2.40 -6.41 -18.53
CA LEU A 8 3.55 -7.28 -18.25
C LEU A 8 3.22 -8.76 -18.45
N LEU A 9 2.06 -9.19 -17.98
CA LEU A 9 1.60 -10.57 -18.15
C LEU A 9 1.39 -10.93 -19.63
N MET A 10 0.75 -10.02 -20.40
CA MET A 10 0.61 -10.20 -21.85
C MET A 10 1.96 -10.29 -22.56
N SER A 11 2.96 -9.51 -22.13
CA SER A 11 4.32 -9.60 -22.67
C SER A 11 4.96 -10.95 -22.38
N LEU A 12 4.75 -11.51 -21.19
CA LEU A 12 5.20 -12.86 -20.83
C LEU A 12 4.53 -13.92 -21.70
N ASP A 13 3.21 -13.84 -21.87
CA ASP A 13 2.45 -14.78 -22.70
C ASP A 13 2.91 -14.75 -24.15
N THR A 14 3.16 -13.56 -24.70
CA THR A 14 3.69 -13.41 -26.06
C THR A 14 5.06 -14.09 -26.18
N LYS A 15 5.97 -13.89 -25.23
CA LYS A 15 7.30 -14.54 -25.24
C LYS A 15 7.21 -16.04 -25.03
N ALA A 16 6.27 -16.51 -24.21
CA ALA A 16 6.02 -17.94 -24.01
C ALA A 16 5.49 -18.60 -25.29
N ALA A 17 4.61 -17.91 -26.04
CA ALA A 17 4.09 -18.40 -27.32
C ALA A 17 5.18 -18.51 -28.41
N GLU A 18 6.24 -17.71 -28.34
CA GLU A 18 7.42 -17.83 -29.22
C GLU A 18 8.30 -19.06 -28.92
N ALA A 19 7.85 -19.96 -28.03
CA ALA A 19 8.49 -21.23 -27.65
C ALA A 19 9.94 -21.11 -27.14
N LYS A 20 10.28 -20.00 -26.52
CA LYS A 20 11.55 -19.83 -25.79
C LYS A 20 11.38 -20.42 -24.40
N GLY A 21 11.97 -21.62 -24.16
CA GLY A 21 11.70 -22.53 -23.03
C GLY A 21 11.58 -21.91 -21.65
N ASP A 22 12.44 -20.94 -21.28
CA ASP A 22 12.41 -20.31 -19.96
C ASP A 22 11.16 -19.43 -19.74
N PHE A 23 10.59 -18.86 -20.81
CA PHE A 23 9.39 -18.04 -20.71
C PHE A 23 8.10 -18.84 -20.52
N VAL A 24 8.04 -20.09 -20.98
CA VAL A 24 6.87 -20.96 -20.75
C VAL A 24 6.70 -21.22 -19.25
N ALA A 25 7.77 -21.61 -18.56
CA ALA A 25 7.75 -21.82 -17.12
C ALA A 25 7.49 -20.52 -16.35
N ALA A 26 8.10 -19.40 -16.79
CA ALA A 26 7.91 -18.08 -16.19
C ALA A 26 6.46 -17.58 -16.33
N ALA A 27 5.84 -17.75 -17.49
CA ALA A 27 4.43 -17.41 -17.71
C ALA A 27 3.51 -18.28 -16.83
N ALA A 28 3.78 -19.55 -16.70
CA ALA A 28 3.01 -20.44 -15.82
C ALA A 28 3.09 -20.00 -14.35
N THR A 29 4.26 -19.59 -13.87
CA THR A 29 4.43 -19.01 -12.53
C THR A 29 3.66 -17.71 -12.40
N ALA A 30 3.76 -16.81 -13.38
CA ALA A 30 3.05 -15.54 -13.39
C ALA A 30 1.53 -15.70 -13.30
N HIS A 31 0.96 -16.63 -14.05
CA HIS A 31 -0.48 -16.93 -13.99
C HIS A 31 -0.91 -17.50 -12.63
N LYS A 32 -0.09 -18.34 -11.99
CA LYS A 32 -0.38 -18.78 -10.61
C LYS A 32 -0.40 -17.60 -9.65
N VAL A 33 0.58 -16.70 -9.76
CA VAL A 33 0.66 -15.50 -8.92
C VAL A 33 -0.52 -14.57 -9.17
N GLU A 34 -0.96 -14.41 -10.42
CA GLU A 34 -2.15 -13.63 -10.76
C GLU A 34 -3.40 -14.13 -10.01
N VAL A 35 -3.65 -15.42 -10.03
CA VAL A 35 -4.80 -16.03 -9.35
C VAL A 35 -4.74 -15.79 -7.83
N ILE A 36 -3.57 -16.02 -7.22
CA ILE A 36 -3.36 -15.84 -5.78
C ILE A 36 -3.56 -14.36 -5.40
N THR A 37 -3.01 -13.44 -6.19
CA THR A 37 -3.14 -11.99 -6.01
C THR A 37 -4.60 -11.56 -6.09
N LYS A 38 -5.33 -11.99 -7.11
CA LYS A 38 -6.77 -11.67 -7.28
C LYS A 38 -7.60 -12.18 -6.11
N GLU A 39 -7.36 -13.40 -5.63
CA GLU A 39 -8.09 -13.97 -4.49
C GLU A 39 -7.86 -13.14 -3.23
N PHE A 40 -6.62 -12.80 -2.91
CA PHE A 40 -6.32 -12.06 -1.70
C PHE A 40 -6.71 -10.58 -1.78
N ASP A 41 -6.54 -9.93 -2.94
CA ASP A 41 -7.01 -8.56 -3.17
C ASP A 41 -8.54 -8.45 -3.01
N ALA A 42 -9.28 -9.42 -3.56
CA ALA A 42 -10.73 -9.50 -3.37
C ALA A 42 -11.11 -9.70 -1.89
N TYR A 43 -10.39 -10.53 -1.16
CA TYR A 43 -10.62 -10.71 0.27
C TYR A 43 -10.37 -9.41 1.03
N ILE A 44 -9.28 -8.69 0.76
CA ILE A 44 -9.02 -7.38 1.37
C ILE A 44 -10.14 -6.39 1.04
N ALA A 45 -10.68 -6.41 -0.18
CA ALA A 45 -11.83 -5.60 -0.55
C ALA A 45 -13.06 -5.90 0.30
N THR A 46 -13.33 -7.17 0.64
CA THR A 46 -14.41 -7.52 1.58
C THR A 46 -14.16 -6.96 2.97
N LEU A 47 -12.93 -7.00 3.47
CA LEU A 47 -12.58 -6.38 4.76
C LEU A 47 -12.82 -4.88 4.76
N LYS A 48 -12.48 -4.19 3.67
CA LYS A 48 -12.77 -2.75 3.54
C LYS A 48 -14.27 -2.47 3.56
N THR A 49 -15.07 -3.31 2.89
CA THR A 49 -16.53 -3.21 2.93
C THR A 49 -17.06 -3.42 4.35
N ASP A 50 -16.55 -4.41 5.07
CA ASP A 50 -16.93 -4.68 6.47
C ASP A 50 -16.59 -3.49 7.37
N VAL A 51 -15.41 -2.89 7.22
CA VAL A 51 -14.99 -1.71 7.98
C VAL A 51 -15.87 -0.50 7.68
N LEU A 52 -16.29 -0.34 6.42
CA LEU A 52 -17.11 0.78 5.96
C LEU A 52 -18.61 0.58 6.20
N LYS A 53 -19.01 -0.54 6.75
CA LYS A 53 -20.43 -0.82 7.03
C LYS A 53 -21.02 0.24 7.97
N GLY A 54 -22.11 0.86 7.53
CA GLY A 54 -22.79 1.93 8.28
C GLY A 54 -22.29 3.34 7.93
N PHE A 55 -21.25 3.49 7.11
CA PHE A 55 -20.86 4.77 6.55
C PHE A 55 -21.48 4.94 5.16
N THR A 56 -22.20 6.03 4.96
CA THR A 56 -22.85 6.32 3.68
C THR A 56 -21.98 7.21 2.83
N VAL A 57 -21.70 6.79 1.61
CA VAL A 57 -21.01 7.61 0.62
C VAL A 57 -21.91 8.78 0.22
N ASP A 58 -21.36 9.97 0.16
CA ASP A 58 -22.06 11.15 -0.34
C ASP A 58 -22.46 10.93 -1.81
N SER A 59 -23.77 11.09 -2.10
CA SER A 59 -24.33 10.78 -3.41
C SER A 59 -23.94 11.79 -4.51
N GLU A 60 -23.57 13.01 -4.13
CA GLU A 60 -23.19 14.05 -5.07
C GLU A 60 -21.69 14.01 -5.40
N THR A 61 -20.87 13.79 -4.39
CA THR A 61 -19.41 13.81 -4.54
C THR A 61 -18.77 12.44 -4.70
N GLY A 62 -19.50 11.35 -4.37
CA GLY A 62 -18.96 10.00 -4.32
C GLY A 62 -17.93 9.78 -3.21
N LYS A 63 -17.80 10.72 -2.26
CA LYS A 63 -16.80 10.67 -1.20
C LYS A 63 -17.35 9.99 0.06
N LEU A 64 -16.45 9.36 0.79
CA LEU A 64 -16.74 8.82 2.12
C LEU A 64 -16.90 9.96 3.14
N PRO A 65 -17.72 9.79 4.19
CA PRO A 65 -17.93 10.80 5.23
C PRO A 65 -16.75 10.81 6.22
N TYR A 66 -15.57 11.21 5.78
CA TYR A 66 -14.32 11.14 6.55
C TYR A 66 -14.39 11.81 7.92
N GLU A 67 -15.20 12.87 8.05
CA GLU A 67 -15.41 13.58 9.32
C GLU A 67 -16.08 12.70 10.39
N ASN A 68 -16.83 11.67 9.96
CA ASN A 68 -17.55 10.76 10.84
C ASN A 68 -16.86 9.40 10.98
N MET A 69 -15.70 9.21 10.34
CA MET A 69 -14.97 7.94 10.32
C MET A 69 -13.86 7.85 11.38
N ASP A 70 -13.99 8.63 12.45
CA ASP A 70 -13.10 8.61 13.61
C ASP A 70 -13.34 7.42 14.55
N LYS A 71 -14.45 6.70 14.37
CA LYS A 71 -14.83 5.50 15.14
C LYS A 71 -14.35 4.22 14.46
N GLY A 72 -14.06 3.19 15.26
CA GLY A 72 -13.56 1.89 14.80
C GLY A 72 -14.48 0.72 15.15
N ASP A 73 -15.77 0.95 15.40
CA ASP A 73 -16.70 -0.04 15.96
C ASP A 73 -16.76 -1.36 15.15
N ASN A 74 -16.67 -1.29 13.81
CA ASN A 74 -16.70 -2.48 12.96
C ASN A 74 -15.43 -3.34 13.10
N ILE A 75 -14.30 -2.73 13.45
CA ILE A 75 -13.02 -3.41 13.66
C ILE A 75 -13.02 -4.15 14.98
N ASP A 76 -13.73 -3.67 15.98
CA ASP A 76 -13.82 -4.32 17.29
C ASP A 76 -14.36 -5.75 17.19
N ASN A 77 -15.12 -6.05 16.12
CA ASN A 77 -15.57 -7.41 15.81
C ASN A 77 -14.44 -8.41 15.48
N TRP A 78 -13.22 -7.94 15.26
CA TRP A 78 -12.07 -8.80 15.01
C TRP A 78 -11.38 -9.26 16.29
N PHE A 79 -11.71 -8.62 17.43
CA PHE A 79 -10.99 -8.78 18.69
C PHE A 79 -11.90 -9.25 19.83
N ILE A 80 -11.34 -10.04 20.73
CA ILE A 80 -11.96 -10.42 21.99
C ILE A 80 -10.87 -10.46 23.08
N GLY A 81 -10.99 -9.57 24.07
CA GLY A 81 -9.93 -9.39 25.06
C GLY A 81 -8.60 -9.06 24.38
N GLU A 82 -7.57 -9.82 24.68
CA GLU A 82 -6.25 -9.71 24.02
C GLU A 82 -6.09 -10.67 22.84
N GLY A 83 -7.15 -11.37 22.47
CA GLY A 83 -7.17 -12.36 21.40
C GLY A 83 -7.96 -11.91 20.19
N TYR A 84 -8.15 -12.86 19.29
CA TYR A 84 -8.93 -12.69 18.07
C TYR A 84 -10.27 -13.44 18.15
N THR A 85 -11.31 -12.84 17.59
CA THR A 85 -12.55 -13.54 17.26
C THR A 85 -12.34 -14.54 16.12
N LYS A 86 -13.38 -15.28 15.76
CA LYS A 86 -13.35 -16.12 14.54
C LYS A 86 -12.96 -15.30 13.30
N LYS A 87 -13.47 -14.06 13.18
CA LYS A 87 -13.13 -13.16 12.06
C LYS A 87 -11.65 -12.74 12.08
N GLY A 88 -11.13 -12.35 13.23
CA GLY A 88 -9.71 -12.00 13.36
C GLY A 88 -8.78 -13.17 13.03
N ASN A 89 -9.11 -14.38 13.49
CA ASN A 89 -8.36 -15.58 13.13
C ASN A 89 -8.46 -15.92 11.63
N GLU A 90 -9.61 -15.71 11.00
CA GLU A 90 -9.79 -15.86 9.56
C GLU A 90 -8.85 -14.92 8.80
N ILE A 91 -8.73 -13.64 9.23
CA ILE A 91 -7.84 -12.67 8.61
C ILE A 91 -6.39 -13.16 8.66
N ILE A 92 -5.93 -13.61 9.82
CA ILE A 92 -4.59 -14.18 9.97
C ILE A 92 -4.38 -15.36 9.03
N ALA A 93 -5.33 -16.30 9.01
CA ALA A 93 -5.25 -17.49 8.14
C ALA A 93 -5.20 -17.12 6.65
N LYS A 94 -5.93 -16.09 6.22
CA LYS A 94 -5.90 -15.60 4.83
C LYS A 94 -4.56 -14.96 4.47
N ILE A 95 -3.94 -14.22 5.40
CA ILE A 95 -2.59 -13.68 5.19
C ILE A 95 -1.57 -14.81 5.10
N GLU A 96 -1.61 -15.77 6.00
CA GLU A 96 -0.72 -16.94 5.98
C GLU A 96 -0.88 -17.75 4.70
N LYS A 97 -2.12 -17.96 4.25
CA LYS A 97 -2.42 -18.63 2.98
C LYS A 97 -1.79 -17.88 1.81
N TYR A 98 -1.99 -16.56 1.71
CA TYR A 98 -1.39 -15.74 0.66
C TYR A 98 0.13 -15.89 0.64
N LYS A 99 0.80 -15.76 1.79
CA LYS A 99 2.25 -15.93 1.91
C LYS A 99 2.72 -17.30 1.44
N SER A 100 2.04 -18.34 1.90
CA SER A 100 2.35 -19.72 1.56
C SER A 100 2.17 -20.00 0.08
N ASP A 101 1.05 -19.57 -0.49
CA ASP A 101 0.70 -19.82 -1.89
C ASP A 101 1.66 -19.07 -2.84
N ILE A 102 2.01 -17.81 -2.54
CA ILE A 102 3.01 -17.06 -3.32
C ILE A 102 4.35 -17.77 -3.27
N LYS A 103 4.84 -18.15 -2.09
CA LYS A 103 6.13 -18.85 -1.98
C LYS A 103 6.13 -20.21 -2.70
N ALA A 104 5.02 -20.94 -2.64
CA ALA A 104 4.86 -22.19 -3.37
C ALA A 104 4.86 -21.97 -4.90
N ALA A 105 4.19 -20.91 -5.38
CA ALA A 105 4.19 -20.56 -6.79
C ALA A 105 5.57 -20.14 -7.30
N LEU A 106 6.34 -19.41 -6.51
CA LEU A 106 7.70 -18.97 -6.86
C LEU A 106 8.72 -20.13 -6.83
N GLY A 107 8.49 -21.15 -5.98
CA GLY A 107 9.36 -22.30 -5.84
C GLY A 107 10.78 -21.94 -5.37
N ALA A 108 11.74 -22.76 -5.75
CA ALA A 108 13.15 -22.60 -5.39
C ALA A 108 13.95 -21.77 -6.40
N ASP A 109 13.31 -21.14 -7.38
CA ASP A 109 13.99 -20.37 -8.41
C ASP A 109 14.64 -19.12 -7.79
N LYS A 110 15.96 -19.03 -7.95
CA LYS A 110 16.79 -17.96 -7.36
C LYS A 110 16.38 -16.56 -7.80
N LYS A 111 15.80 -16.42 -9.01
CA LYS A 111 15.35 -15.11 -9.52
C LYS A 111 14.21 -14.51 -8.71
N TYR A 112 13.44 -15.34 -7.98
CA TYR A 112 12.34 -14.90 -7.13
C TYR A 112 12.69 -14.86 -5.63
N ALA A 113 13.91 -15.25 -5.24
CA ALA A 113 14.29 -15.36 -3.83
C ALA A 113 14.14 -14.05 -3.04
N ALA A 114 14.45 -12.91 -3.67
CA ALA A 114 14.27 -11.61 -3.04
C ALA A 114 12.78 -11.27 -2.83
N ILE A 115 11.93 -11.63 -3.79
CA ILE A 115 10.48 -11.42 -3.71
C ILE A 115 9.87 -12.25 -2.58
N ALA A 116 10.28 -13.52 -2.45
CA ALA A 116 9.81 -14.38 -1.35
C ALA A 116 10.13 -13.80 0.03
N LYS A 117 11.34 -13.22 0.20
CA LYS A 117 11.73 -12.52 1.43
C LYS A 117 10.92 -11.24 1.65
N GLU A 118 10.64 -10.49 0.59
CA GLU A 118 9.83 -9.28 0.66
C GLU A 118 8.40 -9.59 1.11
N VAL A 119 7.79 -10.67 0.61
CA VAL A 119 6.46 -11.13 1.04
C VAL A 119 6.45 -11.45 2.53
N ASP A 120 7.47 -12.16 3.04
CA ASP A 120 7.58 -12.45 4.47
C ASP A 120 7.74 -11.18 5.31
N ALA A 121 8.50 -10.21 4.85
CA ALA A 121 8.73 -8.94 5.57
C ALA A 121 7.47 -8.05 5.56
N LYS A 122 6.75 -7.96 4.44
CA LYS A 122 5.54 -7.13 4.34
C LYS A 122 4.38 -7.66 5.17
N PHE A 123 4.27 -8.97 5.27
CA PHE A 123 3.24 -9.66 6.02
C PHE A 123 3.85 -10.46 7.18
N ASP A 124 4.73 -9.81 7.93
CA ASP A 124 5.30 -10.38 9.15
C ASP A 124 4.25 -10.38 10.26
N LEU A 125 3.71 -11.55 10.56
CA LEU A 125 2.66 -11.76 11.57
C LEU A 125 3.22 -11.95 12.98
N SER A 126 4.51 -11.73 13.18
CA SER A 126 5.13 -11.80 14.50
C SER A 126 4.57 -10.75 15.46
N GLU A 127 4.63 -11.04 16.74
CA GLU A 127 4.22 -10.11 17.78
C GLU A 127 5.16 -8.89 17.79
N VAL A 128 4.58 -7.71 17.95
CA VAL A 128 5.30 -6.44 18.06
C VAL A 128 5.44 -6.10 19.55
N LYS A 129 6.59 -5.61 19.95
CA LYS A 129 6.79 -5.07 21.31
C LYS A 129 6.38 -3.61 21.35
N ASP A 130 5.57 -3.24 22.33
CA ASP A 130 5.26 -1.85 22.63
C ASP A 130 6.45 -1.13 23.31
N LYS A 131 6.28 0.13 23.66
CA LYS A 131 7.31 0.94 24.35
C LYS A 131 7.65 0.41 25.74
N GLU A 132 6.75 -0.35 26.33
CA GLU A 132 6.88 -0.94 27.67
C GLU A 132 7.43 -2.37 27.63
N GLY A 133 7.64 -2.91 26.42
CA GLY A 133 8.16 -4.26 26.18
C GLY A 133 7.09 -5.36 26.15
N ASN A 134 5.81 -5.01 26.25
CA ASN A 134 4.71 -5.98 26.16
C ASN A 134 4.54 -6.46 24.71
N LYS A 135 4.26 -7.74 24.55
CA LYS A 135 4.01 -8.32 23.25
C LYS A 135 2.58 -8.09 22.82
N ILE A 136 2.42 -7.47 21.67
CA ILE A 136 1.13 -7.20 21.04
C ILE A 136 1.00 -8.03 19.78
N LYS A 137 -0.10 -8.74 19.62
CA LYS A 137 -0.40 -9.52 18.42
C LYS A 137 -0.54 -8.62 17.19
N TYR A 138 -0.17 -9.14 16.03
CA TYR A 138 -0.10 -8.40 14.77
C TYR A 138 -1.34 -7.55 14.44
N LEU A 139 -2.54 -8.16 14.37
CA LEU A 139 -3.76 -7.39 14.08
C LEU A 139 -4.10 -6.39 15.17
N SER A 140 -3.86 -6.74 16.43
CA SER A 140 -4.10 -5.83 17.55
C SER A 140 -3.22 -4.59 17.44
N TYR A 141 -1.96 -4.75 17.12
CA TYR A 141 -1.03 -3.64 16.92
C TYR A 141 -1.44 -2.73 15.75
N HIS A 142 -1.94 -3.32 14.67
CA HIS A 142 -2.23 -2.57 13.46
C HIS A 142 -3.64 -1.99 13.38
N PHE A 143 -4.63 -2.58 14.09
CA PHE A 143 -6.04 -2.24 13.89
C PHE A 143 -6.83 -1.99 15.18
N LYS A 144 -6.47 -2.62 16.31
CA LYS A 144 -7.26 -2.49 17.54
C LYS A 144 -7.24 -1.06 18.06
N GLY A 145 -8.42 -0.47 18.21
CA GLY A 145 -8.56 0.92 18.64
C GLY A 145 -8.26 1.98 17.58
N PHE A 146 -8.05 1.58 16.33
CA PHE A 146 -7.87 2.53 15.24
C PHE A 146 -9.21 2.92 14.61
N PRO A 147 -9.34 4.18 14.15
CA PRO A 147 -10.54 4.62 13.45
C PRO A 147 -10.72 3.92 12.11
N ALA A 148 -11.97 3.85 11.63
CA ALA A 148 -12.31 3.21 10.37
C ALA A 148 -11.48 3.76 9.18
N VAL A 149 -11.27 5.07 9.13
CA VAL A 149 -10.48 5.72 8.08
C VAL A 149 -9.04 5.21 8.03
N ALA A 150 -8.40 5.09 9.19
CA ALA A 150 -7.02 4.58 9.27
C ALA A 150 -6.94 3.10 8.88
N SER A 151 -7.94 2.32 9.25
CA SER A 151 -8.02 0.91 8.92
C SER A 151 -8.25 0.66 7.43
N VAL A 152 -9.11 1.44 6.78
CA VAL A 152 -9.28 1.39 5.31
C VAL A 152 -7.98 1.78 4.60
N ALA A 153 -7.26 2.79 5.10
CA ALA A 153 -5.96 3.17 4.55
C ALA A 153 -4.93 2.03 4.66
N LYS A 154 -4.86 1.34 5.80
CA LYS A 154 -3.98 0.17 5.99
C LYS A 154 -4.36 -1.00 5.07
N LEU A 155 -5.64 -1.30 4.92
CA LEU A 155 -6.11 -2.33 4.01
C LEU A 155 -5.78 -1.99 2.54
N SER A 156 -5.88 -0.71 2.18
CA SER A 156 -5.46 -0.24 0.86
C SER A 156 -3.95 -0.37 0.64
N ALA A 157 -3.15 -0.15 1.68
CA ALA A 157 -1.71 -0.40 1.63
C ALA A 157 -1.41 -1.90 1.40
N TRP A 158 -2.12 -2.82 2.05
CA TRP A 158 -2.00 -4.25 1.77
C TRP A 158 -2.32 -4.58 0.31
N GLN A 159 -3.39 -4.01 -0.27
CA GLN A 159 -3.71 -4.20 -1.69
C GLN A 159 -2.57 -3.71 -2.60
N ASN A 160 -1.97 -2.58 -2.28
CA ASN A 160 -0.83 -2.06 -3.03
C ASN A 160 0.39 -2.96 -2.91
N ASP A 161 0.67 -3.49 -1.72
CA ASP A 161 1.77 -4.43 -1.49
C ASP A 161 1.59 -5.72 -2.29
N VAL A 162 0.38 -6.27 -2.30
CA VAL A 162 0.03 -7.48 -3.08
C VAL A 162 0.24 -7.25 -4.57
N LYS A 163 -0.21 -6.11 -5.10
CA LYS A 163 -0.03 -5.74 -6.52
C LYS A 163 1.41 -5.45 -6.88
N LYS A 164 2.19 -4.91 -5.94
CA LYS A 164 3.63 -4.72 -6.12
C LYS A 164 4.35 -6.06 -6.23
N VAL A 165 4.08 -6.99 -5.32
CA VAL A 165 4.65 -8.35 -5.37
C VAL A 165 4.35 -9.01 -6.71
N GLU A 166 3.13 -8.91 -7.20
CA GLU A 166 2.73 -9.42 -8.52
C GLU A 166 3.57 -8.79 -9.65
N ALA A 167 3.71 -7.47 -9.65
CA ALA A 167 4.53 -6.76 -10.64
C ALA A 167 6.00 -7.18 -10.59
N ASP A 168 6.55 -7.35 -9.40
CA ASP A 168 7.94 -7.76 -9.22
C ASP A 168 8.18 -9.18 -9.74
N VAL A 169 7.22 -10.08 -9.57
CA VAL A 169 7.27 -11.44 -10.17
C VAL A 169 7.29 -11.36 -11.70
N TYR A 170 6.40 -10.57 -12.30
CA TYR A 170 6.33 -10.43 -13.76
C TYR A 170 7.61 -9.82 -14.32
N ASN A 171 8.15 -8.79 -13.68
CA ASN A 171 9.41 -8.17 -14.09
C ASN A 171 10.59 -9.15 -13.96
N SER A 172 10.65 -9.94 -12.88
CA SER A 172 11.68 -10.97 -12.71
C SER A 172 11.54 -12.09 -13.72
N ALA A 173 10.31 -12.47 -14.07
CA ALA A 173 10.02 -13.48 -15.07
C ALA A 173 10.44 -13.04 -16.48
N LEU A 174 10.25 -11.77 -16.84
CA LEU A 174 10.69 -11.20 -18.11
C LEU A 174 12.23 -11.14 -18.23
N GLY A 175 12.96 -11.04 -17.11
CA GLY A 175 14.40 -11.08 -17.06
C GLY A 175 15.11 -9.85 -17.66
N LYS A 176 16.46 -9.88 -17.68
CA LYS A 176 17.30 -8.75 -18.10
C LYS A 176 17.05 -8.27 -19.53
N ALA A 177 16.77 -9.16 -20.46
CA ALA A 177 16.60 -8.80 -21.87
C ALA A 177 15.35 -7.94 -22.12
N ALA A 178 14.27 -8.12 -21.36
CA ALA A 178 13.10 -7.26 -21.43
C ALA A 178 13.32 -5.94 -20.67
N VAL A 179 14.18 -5.99 -19.67
CA VAL A 179 14.57 -4.84 -18.86
C VAL A 179 15.49 -3.90 -19.63
N GLU A 180 16.39 -4.41 -20.46
CA GLU A 180 17.24 -3.59 -21.35
C GLU A 180 16.46 -3.00 -22.53
N ALA A 181 15.38 -3.67 -22.96
CA ALA A 181 14.48 -3.17 -24.00
C ALA A 181 13.38 -2.25 -23.45
N ALA A 182 13.27 -2.10 -22.13
CA ALA A 182 12.27 -1.22 -21.52
C ALA A 182 12.76 0.22 -21.53
N SER A 183 12.24 0.98 -22.48
CA SER A 183 12.35 2.44 -22.49
C SER A 183 11.84 3.03 -21.19
N TYR A 184 12.30 4.23 -20.80
CA TYR A 184 11.77 5.01 -19.67
C TYR A 184 10.26 5.20 -19.71
N SER A 185 9.64 5.12 -20.88
CA SER A 185 8.18 5.13 -21.05
C SER A 185 7.46 3.98 -20.33
N ASN A 186 8.16 2.89 -20.04
CA ASN A 186 7.64 1.70 -19.33
C ASN A 186 7.91 1.72 -17.82
N TYR A 187 8.60 2.75 -17.30
CA TYR A 187 8.78 2.92 -15.87
C TYR A 187 7.50 3.38 -15.19
N GLN A 188 7.30 2.94 -13.96
CA GLN A 188 6.28 3.49 -13.08
C GLN A 188 6.94 4.36 -12.01
N ALA A 189 6.38 5.54 -11.82
CA ALA A 189 6.67 6.36 -10.68
C ALA A 189 5.60 6.10 -9.59
N ILE A 190 6.03 5.65 -8.42
CA ILE A 190 5.17 5.26 -7.33
C ILE A 190 5.39 6.22 -6.17
N VAL A 191 4.30 6.82 -5.68
CA VAL A 191 4.31 7.63 -4.46
C VAL A 191 4.34 6.70 -3.25
N VAL A 192 5.36 6.83 -2.42
CA VAL A 192 5.50 6.12 -1.14
C VAL A 192 5.47 7.16 -0.03
N LEU A 193 4.38 7.22 0.69
CA LEU A 193 4.23 8.11 1.84
C LEU A 193 4.67 7.41 3.13
N GLU A 194 5.16 8.19 4.10
CA GLU A 194 5.51 7.68 5.44
C GLU A 194 4.27 7.19 6.18
N LYS A 195 3.12 7.81 5.90
CA LYS A 195 1.80 7.46 6.44
C LYS A 195 0.74 7.54 5.34
N ASN A 196 -0.36 6.84 5.52
CA ASN A 196 -1.51 6.89 4.61
C ASN A 196 -2.60 7.86 5.10
N ALA A 197 -2.54 8.28 6.36
CA ALA A 197 -3.46 9.26 6.96
C ALA A 197 -2.69 10.29 7.77
N TYR A 198 -3.11 11.54 7.70
CA TYR A 198 -2.50 12.69 8.36
C TYR A 198 -3.56 13.53 9.05
N PHE A 199 -3.21 14.16 10.15
CA PHE A 199 -4.07 15.19 10.74
C PHE A 199 -4.01 16.45 9.91
N GLN A 200 -5.12 17.19 9.87
CA GLN A 200 -5.16 18.50 9.21
C GLN A 200 -4.03 19.40 9.72
N GLY A 201 -3.26 19.99 8.80
CA GLY A 201 -2.10 20.80 9.08
C GLY A 201 -0.82 20.01 9.42
N GLU A 202 -0.85 18.68 9.42
CA GLU A 202 0.34 17.85 9.54
C GLU A 202 1.15 17.88 8.23
N ASN A 203 2.46 17.71 8.34
CA ASN A 203 3.31 17.65 7.15
C ASN A 203 3.25 16.25 6.54
N VAL A 204 2.80 16.16 5.29
CA VAL A 204 2.79 14.95 4.49
C VAL A 204 4.19 14.74 3.92
N LYS A 205 4.83 13.64 4.30
CA LYS A 205 6.18 13.28 3.88
C LYS A 205 6.19 11.96 3.13
N GLY A 206 7.07 11.87 2.18
CA GLY A 206 7.27 10.67 1.41
C GLY A 206 8.24 10.87 0.27
N LYS A 207 8.26 9.94 -0.64
CA LYS A 207 9.10 9.96 -1.83
C LYS A 207 8.36 9.38 -3.02
N VAL A 208 8.75 9.78 -4.20
CA VAL A 208 8.36 9.10 -5.43
C VAL A 208 9.52 8.21 -5.85
N VAL A 209 9.25 6.92 -5.94
CA VAL A 209 10.22 5.93 -6.39
C VAL A 209 9.87 5.46 -7.79
N LEU A 210 10.88 5.24 -8.60
CA LEU A 210 10.72 4.57 -9.88
C LEU A 210 10.59 3.07 -9.62
N GLY A 211 9.68 2.40 -10.29
CA GLY A 211 9.44 0.95 -10.17
C GLY A 211 10.67 0.11 -10.53
N ARG A 212 11.66 0.74 -11.12
CA ARG A 212 13.01 0.23 -11.32
C ARG A 212 13.99 1.30 -10.88
N TYR A 213 14.79 1.02 -9.86
CA TYR A 213 15.89 1.86 -9.44
C TYR A 213 17.16 1.41 -10.15
N ASP A 214 17.71 2.28 -10.99
CA ASP A 214 19.06 2.23 -11.49
C ASP A 214 19.78 3.50 -11.00
N GLU A 215 20.89 3.36 -10.30
CA GLU A 215 21.65 4.49 -9.77
C GLU A 215 22.08 5.47 -10.88
N ASN A 216 22.12 5.02 -12.13
CA ASN A 216 22.45 5.83 -13.30
C ASN A 216 21.22 6.53 -13.91
N THR A 217 20.00 6.19 -13.47
CA THR A 217 18.76 6.79 -13.97
C THR A 217 18.49 8.11 -13.26
N LYS A 218 18.88 9.22 -13.86
CA LYS A 218 18.62 10.56 -13.34
C LYS A 218 17.56 11.26 -14.19
N PRO A 219 16.43 11.70 -13.59
CA PRO A 219 15.49 12.54 -14.31
C PRO A 219 16.13 13.89 -14.64
N THR A 220 15.80 14.44 -15.80
CA THR A 220 16.25 15.76 -16.24
C THR A 220 15.44 16.88 -15.58
N SER A 221 14.19 16.60 -15.22
CA SER A 221 13.34 17.53 -14.46
C SER A 221 12.27 16.79 -13.65
N PHE A 222 11.74 17.50 -12.68
CA PHE A 222 10.65 17.07 -11.81
C PHE A 222 9.65 18.19 -11.65
N GLN A 223 8.37 17.86 -11.76
CA GLN A 223 7.23 18.74 -11.47
C GLN A 223 6.33 18.02 -10.47
N GLY A 224 6.08 18.65 -9.32
CA GLY A 224 5.24 18.08 -8.27
C GLY A 224 5.55 18.64 -6.89
N PRO A 225 4.84 18.20 -5.85
CA PRO A 225 5.06 18.65 -4.48
C PRO A 225 6.34 18.03 -3.92
N GLY A 226 7.37 18.85 -3.72
CA GLY A 226 8.64 18.41 -3.18
C GLY A 226 9.83 18.78 -4.06
N ARG A 227 10.91 18.06 -3.90
CA ARG A 227 12.18 18.32 -4.61
C ARG A 227 12.93 17.05 -4.98
N LEU A 228 13.80 17.16 -5.98
CA LEU A 228 14.72 16.08 -6.32
C LEU A 228 15.90 16.05 -5.34
N GLU A 229 16.11 14.89 -4.73
CA GLU A 229 17.28 14.59 -3.91
C GLU A 229 17.85 13.23 -4.33
N ASN A 230 19.11 13.20 -4.72
CA ASN A 230 19.81 11.97 -5.13
C ASN A 230 19.06 11.13 -6.18
N GLY A 231 18.39 11.79 -7.14
CA GLY A 231 17.63 11.13 -8.20
C GLY A 231 16.24 10.65 -7.78
N GLN A 232 15.83 10.91 -6.53
CA GLN A 232 14.47 10.63 -6.02
C GLN A 232 13.73 11.95 -5.76
N ALA A 233 12.42 11.95 -5.96
CA ALA A 233 11.59 13.08 -5.52
C ALA A 233 11.16 12.87 -4.07
N VAL A 234 11.60 13.78 -3.21
CA VAL A 234 11.17 13.81 -1.80
C VAL A 234 9.95 14.70 -1.70
N ILE A 235 8.84 14.11 -1.26
CA ILE A 235 7.56 14.81 -1.06
C ILE A 235 7.58 15.51 0.28
N SER A 236 7.18 16.79 0.28
CA SER A 236 6.94 17.57 1.48
C SER A 236 5.85 18.58 1.19
N LEU A 237 4.70 18.42 1.83
CA LEU A 237 3.55 19.32 1.73
C LEU A 237 2.76 19.30 3.03
N THR A 238 1.96 20.32 3.28
CA THR A 238 1.09 20.38 4.45
C THR A 238 -0.26 19.75 4.13
N ALA A 239 -0.74 18.86 4.99
CA ALA A 239 -2.06 18.26 4.86
C ALA A 239 -3.15 19.35 4.92
N GLY A 240 -3.94 19.44 3.87
CA GLY A 240 -4.94 20.48 3.66
C GLY A 240 -6.29 20.19 4.32
N GLY A 241 -7.36 20.21 3.51
CA GLY A 241 -8.72 19.92 3.96
C GLY A 241 -8.94 18.47 4.38
N VAL A 242 -9.91 18.23 5.23
CA VAL A 242 -10.32 16.87 5.63
C VAL A 242 -10.90 16.14 4.41
N GLY A 243 -10.47 14.91 4.19
CA GLY A 243 -10.90 14.05 3.09
C GLY A 243 -9.76 13.39 2.33
N GLU A 244 -10.07 12.84 1.18
CA GLU A 244 -9.06 12.31 0.25
C GLU A 244 -8.36 13.43 -0.50
N GLU A 245 -7.04 13.38 -0.50
CA GLU A 245 -6.18 14.32 -1.22
C GLU A 245 -5.30 13.58 -2.21
N ASN A 246 -5.01 14.22 -3.32
CA ASN A 246 -4.20 13.64 -4.39
C ASN A 246 -2.81 14.29 -4.43
N ILE A 247 -1.83 13.48 -4.77
CA ILE A 247 -0.47 13.93 -5.08
C ILE A 247 -0.21 13.58 -6.53
N ASN A 248 -0.02 14.58 -7.36
CA ASN A 248 0.22 14.41 -8.80
C ASN A 248 1.52 15.11 -9.18
N GLY A 249 2.21 14.53 -10.13
CA GLY A 249 3.41 15.13 -10.68
C GLY A 249 3.97 14.34 -11.85
N GLN A 250 5.19 14.70 -12.23
CA GLN A 250 5.83 14.15 -13.41
C GLN A 250 7.35 14.22 -13.29
N PHE A 251 8.02 13.12 -13.63
CA PHE A 251 9.42 13.12 -14.00
C PHE A 251 9.57 13.32 -15.50
N THR A 252 10.67 13.91 -15.90
CA THR A 252 11.08 13.99 -17.31
C THR A 252 12.45 13.35 -17.47
N PHE A 253 12.57 12.47 -18.44
CA PHE A 253 13.83 11.82 -18.80
C PHE A 253 14.21 12.17 -20.22
N LEU A 254 15.49 12.10 -20.52
CA LEU A 254 16.03 12.19 -21.88
C LEU A 254 16.49 10.80 -22.31
N GLU A 255 15.91 10.26 -23.38
CA GLU A 255 16.28 8.97 -23.97
C GLU A 255 16.43 9.15 -25.49
N ASP A 256 17.59 8.85 -26.02
CA ASP A 256 17.90 8.98 -27.45
C ASP A 256 17.52 10.36 -28.04
N GLY A 257 17.76 11.43 -27.27
CA GLY A 257 17.43 12.80 -27.66
C GLY A 257 15.95 13.16 -27.58
N LYS A 258 15.09 12.26 -27.10
CA LYS A 258 13.67 12.48 -26.89
C LYS A 258 13.35 12.67 -25.42
N THR A 259 12.48 13.64 -25.15
CA THR A 259 11.96 13.88 -23.80
C THR A 259 10.83 12.93 -23.51
N ILE A 260 10.95 12.13 -22.44
CA ILE A 260 9.94 11.16 -21.99
C ILE A 260 9.37 11.63 -20.67
N PRO A 261 8.08 12.01 -20.63
CA PRO A 261 7.40 12.33 -19.37
C PRO A 261 6.90 11.07 -18.69
N LEU A 262 7.15 10.94 -17.40
CA LEU A 262 6.64 9.88 -16.54
C LEU A 262 5.79 10.48 -15.43
N LYS A 263 4.47 10.38 -15.60
CA LYS A 263 3.51 10.90 -14.63
C LYS A 263 3.39 9.95 -13.43
N PHE A 264 3.14 10.53 -12.28
CA PHE A 264 2.79 9.77 -11.07
C PHE A 264 1.59 10.40 -10.38
N GLU A 265 0.88 9.57 -9.66
CA GLU A 265 -0.18 9.99 -8.75
C GLU A 265 -0.18 9.12 -7.50
N GLY A 266 -0.53 9.74 -6.40
CA GLY A 266 -0.69 9.11 -5.11
C GLY A 266 -1.88 9.73 -4.38
N LYS A 267 -2.33 9.05 -3.34
CA LYS A 267 -3.44 9.51 -2.50
C LYS A 267 -3.07 9.38 -1.03
N TYR A 268 -3.59 10.29 -0.22
CA TYR A 268 -3.57 10.20 1.22
C TYR A 268 -4.87 10.73 1.79
N VAL A 269 -5.15 10.43 3.05
CA VAL A 269 -6.36 10.87 3.72
C VAL A 269 -5.99 11.86 4.81
N VAL A 270 -6.73 12.97 4.86
CA VAL A 270 -6.63 13.95 5.93
C VAL A 270 -7.79 13.76 6.90
N VAL A 271 -7.47 13.61 8.18
CA VAL A 271 -8.44 13.48 9.26
C VAL A 271 -8.43 14.71 10.15
N PRO A 272 -9.55 15.08 10.77
CA PRO A 272 -9.58 16.18 11.70
C PRO A 272 -8.69 15.88 12.91
N ARG A 273 -8.08 16.92 13.47
CA ARG A 273 -7.34 16.76 14.74
C ARG A 273 -8.32 16.41 15.86
N PRO A 274 -7.97 15.47 16.72
CA PRO A 274 -8.80 15.20 17.88
C PRO A 274 -8.88 16.46 18.74
N ASN A 275 -10.11 16.86 19.10
CA ASN A 275 -10.35 17.96 20.03
C ASN A 275 -9.94 17.51 21.44
N SER A 276 -8.72 17.78 21.84
CA SER A 276 -8.23 17.49 23.18
C SER A 276 -8.74 18.46 24.26
N ALA A 277 -9.38 19.57 23.84
CA ALA A 277 -9.73 20.65 24.74
C ALA A 277 -11.01 20.45 25.58
N THR A 278 -11.82 19.44 25.27
CA THR A 278 -13.15 19.30 25.91
C THR A 278 -13.16 18.41 27.15
N ILE A 279 -12.09 17.73 27.47
CA ILE A 279 -12.10 16.71 28.53
C ILE A 279 -11.66 17.27 29.89
N SER A 280 -10.98 18.39 29.93
CA SER A 280 -10.40 18.90 31.18
C SER A 280 -11.20 20.00 31.86
N ALA A 281 -12.06 20.72 31.17
CA ALA A 281 -12.78 21.86 31.75
C ALA A 281 -13.90 21.47 32.70
N ASP A 282 -14.67 20.45 32.36
CA ASP A 282 -15.83 20.05 33.20
C ASP A 282 -15.45 19.32 34.49
N LYS A 283 -14.30 18.70 34.55
CA LYS A 283 -13.82 18.02 35.76
C LYS A 283 -13.11 18.94 36.74
N MET A 284 -12.51 20.02 36.30
CA MET A 284 -11.85 20.97 37.21
C MET A 284 -12.85 21.79 38.05
N ASN A 285 -14.04 22.02 37.55
CA ASN A 285 -15.06 22.78 38.28
C ASN A 285 -15.80 21.97 39.35
N VAL A 286 -15.65 20.67 39.36
CA VAL A 286 -16.31 19.80 40.36
C VAL A 286 -15.43 19.58 41.60
N VAL A 287 -14.15 19.82 41.53
CA VAL A 287 -13.20 19.49 42.61
C VAL A 287 -13.08 20.61 43.65
N TYR A 288 -13.53 21.81 43.38
CA TYR A 288 -13.30 22.98 44.25
C TYR A 288 -14.47 23.41 45.15
N ARG A 289 -15.52 22.59 45.25
CA ARG A 289 -16.66 22.90 46.13
C ARG A 289 -16.93 21.90 47.25
N GLY A 290 -15.92 21.19 47.64
CA GLY A 290 -16.01 20.18 48.72
C GLY A 290 -15.02 20.42 49.86
N VAL A 291 -14.82 21.66 50.24
CA VAL A 291 -14.14 21.95 51.52
C VAL A 291 -14.99 22.97 52.27
#